data_bae0d6a7503db50bcc5d1f0e1d3bac3b
#
_entry.id   bae0d6a7503db50bcc5d1f0e1d3bac3b
#
_cell.length_a   1.000
_cell.length_b   1.000
_cell.length_c   1.000
_cell.angle_alpha   90.00
_cell.angle_beta   90.00
_cell.angle_gamma   90.00
#
_symmetry.space_group_name_H-M   'P 1'
#
loop_
_entity.id
_entity.type
_entity.pdbx_description
1 polymer ?
#
loop_
_entity_poly.entity_id
_entity_poly.type
_entity_poly.pdbx_seq_one_letter_code
_entity_poly.pdbx_strand_id
1 'polypeptide(L)'
;MEDGSSMPLWGLFVLLLLLWLNGIFYGFAAALRNISENDTQKKAEEGDKKAQMLMTLIDKPAQFVNAIPLIVMACGICFGTFLVPYAVDAFYPYIKHVPALILVMALCVIFLAAIGILAFRRVGTYHPEAYAYKYLNLVHFWLNLLKPFTVSVTWIARLAAVPFGVEINRTEKSVTEEEIISIVDEAHEQGVIQENEAEMIQNIISFNETEAHDIMTHRKNVVAFDEEILLKNMIDTMLEEGNSRYPVYEENIDNIKGIVHYKDALKFMTQNPWAKFKPLKELPGIIRQASLIPETRGIGDLFHTMQARKIHMAIVVDEYGQTAGIVTMEDILEEIVGDILDEYDEDEITTVSYTHLRA
;
A
#
# COMPACT_ATOMS: atom_id res chain seq x y z
N MET A 1 -63.50 14.81 -23.79
CA MET A 1 -62.71 16.05 -23.56
C MET A 1 -62.51 16.12 -22.05
N GLU A 2 -61.56 15.39 -21.55
CA GLU A 2 -61.19 15.46 -20.13
C GLU A 2 -60.06 16.46 -19.99
N ASP A 3 -60.24 17.28 -18.98
CA ASP A 3 -59.33 18.35 -18.62
C ASP A 3 -57.90 17.98 -18.73
N GLY A 4 -57.08 18.83 -19.36
CA GLY A 4 -55.64 18.73 -19.40
C GLY A 4 -55.12 18.55 -17.97
N SER A 5 -54.75 17.32 -17.63
CA SER A 5 -54.36 16.93 -16.30
C SER A 5 -53.10 17.71 -15.93
N SER A 6 -53.29 18.81 -15.18
CA SER A 6 -52.15 19.49 -14.52
C SER A 6 -51.42 18.52 -13.67
N MET A 7 -50.08 18.52 -13.73
CA MET A 7 -49.24 17.66 -12.88
C MET A 7 -49.71 17.82 -11.43
N PRO A 8 -50.03 16.72 -10.71
CA PRO A 8 -50.50 16.84 -9.34
C PRO A 8 -49.42 17.47 -8.47
N LEU A 9 -49.73 18.52 -7.73
CA LEU A 9 -48.77 19.24 -6.88
C LEU A 9 -48.02 18.34 -5.91
N TRP A 10 -48.67 17.26 -5.43
CA TRP A 10 -48.02 16.28 -4.57
C TRP A 10 -46.94 15.48 -5.31
N GLY A 11 -47.13 15.18 -6.59
CA GLY A 11 -46.12 14.47 -7.42
C GLY A 11 -44.88 15.32 -7.63
N LEU A 12 -45.04 16.62 -7.88
CA LEU A 12 -43.92 17.57 -7.96
C LEU A 12 -43.14 17.64 -6.64
N PHE A 13 -43.87 17.69 -5.51
CA PHE A 13 -43.24 17.70 -4.19
C PHE A 13 -42.41 16.45 -3.91
N VAL A 14 -42.98 15.28 -4.20
CA VAL A 14 -42.27 13.99 -4.04
C VAL A 14 -41.01 13.97 -4.93
N LEU A 15 -41.09 14.43 -6.15
CA LEU A 15 -39.99 14.46 -7.09
C LEU A 15 -38.84 15.37 -6.60
N LEU A 16 -39.17 16.58 -6.14
CA LEU A 16 -38.20 17.52 -5.57
C LEU A 16 -37.55 16.96 -4.29
N LEU A 17 -38.34 16.30 -3.45
CA LEU A 17 -37.84 15.65 -2.22
C LEU A 17 -36.86 14.54 -2.55
N LEU A 18 -37.19 13.68 -3.52
CA LEU A 18 -36.30 12.59 -3.94
C LEU A 18 -35.03 13.11 -4.62
N LEU A 19 -35.14 14.16 -5.45
CA LEU A 19 -33.98 14.81 -6.05
C LEU A 19 -33.03 15.37 -5.00
N TRP A 20 -33.59 16.07 -4.02
CA TRP A 20 -32.82 16.62 -2.90
C TRP A 20 -32.18 15.52 -2.06
N LEU A 21 -32.91 14.45 -1.76
CA LEU A 21 -32.39 13.29 -1.04
C LEU A 21 -31.25 12.62 -1.80
N ASN A 22 -31.43 12.39 -3.11
CA ASN A 22 -30.37 11.85 -3.97
C ASN A 22 -29.11 12.70 -3.91
N GLY A 23 -29.25 14.03 -4.03
CA GLY A 23 -28.12 14.94 -3.90
C GLY A 23 -27.40 14.83 -2.55
N ILE A 24 -28.14 14.77 -1.46
CA ILE A 24 -27.56 14.60 -0.12
C ILE A 24 -26.71 13.32 -0.03
N PHE A 25 -27.21 12.19 -0.55
CA PHE A 25 -26.49 10.94 -0.50
C PHE A 25 -25.18 11.00 -1.32
N TYR A 26 -25.20 11.59 -2.50
CA TYR A 26 -23.98 11.76 -3.30
C TYR A 26 -22.99 12.74 -2.68
N GLY A 27 -23.50 13.85 -2.11
CA GLY A 27 -22.65 14.78 -1.36
C GLY A 27 -22.04 14.15 -0.11
N PHE A 28 -22.82 13.32 0.60
CA PHE A 28 -22.35 12.61 1.78
C PHE A 28 -21.31 11.53 1.43
N ALA A 29 -21.49 10.82 0.29
CA ALA A 29 -20.48 9.90 -0.23
C ALA A 29 -19.15 10.59 -0.53
N ALA A 30 -19.23 11.77 -1.15
CA ALA A 30 -18.03 12.56 -1.42
C ALA A 30 -17.37 13.10 -0.14
N ALA A 31 -18.18 13.50 0.84
CA ALA A 31 -17.68 13.94 2.14
C ALA A 31 -16.96 12.81 2.90
N LEU A 32 -17.53 11.61 2.93
CA LEU A 32 -16.91 10.43 3.58
C LEU A 32 -15.53 10.06 3.01
N ARG A 33 -15.33 10.26 1.70
CA ARG A 33 -14.04 9.97 1.05
C ARG A 33 -12.94 10.98 1.38
N ASN A 34 -13.32 12.22 1.73
CA ASN A 34 -12.38 13.33 1.92
C ASN A 34 -12.29 13.78 3.38
N ILE A 35 -12.98 13.11 4.31
CA ILE A 35 -12.88 13.41 5.74
C ILE A 35 -11.64 12.77 6.32
N SER A 36 -10.96 13.47 7.25
CA SER A 36 -9.83 12.93 8.00
C SER A 36 -10.31 11.84 8.96
N GLU A 37 -9.92 10.59 8.69
CA GLU A 37 -10.24 9.45 9.55
C GLU A 37 -9.63 9.62 10.95
N ASN A 38 -8.36 10.06 11.02
CA ASN A 38 -7.65 10.29 12.28
C ASN A 38 -8.32 11.35 13.18
N ASP A 39 -8.79 12.47 12.59
CA ASP A 39 -9.45 13.51 13.36
C ASP A 39 -10.86 13.09 13.82
N THR A 40 -11.55 12.32 12.97
CA THR A 40 -12.87 11.75 13.30
C THR A 40 -12.75 10.72 14.42
N GLN A 41 -11.71 9.88 14.39
CA GLN A 41 -11.41 8.89 15.42
C GLN A 41 -11.11 9.57 16.77
N LYS A 42 -10.27 10.61 16.79
CA LYS A 42 -9.99 11.37 18.03
C LYS A 42 -11.27 11.95 18.63
N LYS A 43 -12.13 12.58 17.82
CA LYS A 43 -13.41 13.11 18.29
C LYS A 43 -14.35 11.99 18.80
N ALA A 44 -14.30 10.81 18.21
CA ALA A 44 -15.08 9.64 18.64
C ALA A 44 -14.59 9.11 20.00
N GLU A 45 -13.28 9.08 20.24
CA GLU A 45 -12.63 8.70 21.50
C GLU A 45 -12.92 9.72 22.62
N GLU A 46 -13.04 11.01 22.27
CA GLU A 46 -13.45 12.08 23.18
C GLU A 46 -14.95 12.01 23.56
N GLY A 47 -15.72 11.09 22.96
CA GLY A 47 -17.11 10.80 23.31
C GLY A 47 -18.15 11.52 22.44
N ASP A 48 -17.77 12.12 21.32
CA ASP A 48 -18.73 12.70 20.36
C ASP A 48 -19.52 11.58 19.67
N LYS A 49 -20.82 11.49 19.99
CA LYS A 49 -21.74 10.50 19.43
C LYS A 49 -21.86 10.58 17.90
N LYS A 50 -21.74 11.77 17.34
CA LYS A 50 -21.79 11.93 15.87
C LYS A 50 -20.53 11.38 15.21
N ALA A 51 -19.35 11.62 15.80
CA ALA A 51 -18.11 11.06 15.33
C ALA A 51 -18.13 9.53 15.40
N GLN A 52 -18.65 8.93 16.47
CA GLN A 52 -18.82 7.47 16.60
C GLN A 52 -19.76 6.90 15.53
N MET A 53 -20.88 7.56 15.24
CA MET A 53 -21.77 7.15 14.16
C MET A 53 -21.10 7.28 12.78
N LEU A 54 -20.30 8.31 12.58
CA LEU A 54 -19.57 8.53 11.34
C LEU A 54 -18.51 7.47 11.12
N MET A 55 -17.72 7.13 12.16
CA MET A 55 -16.76 6.01 12.12
C MET A 55 -17.44 4.69 11.77
N THR A 56 -18.62 4.40 12.29
CA THR A 56 -19.36 3.18 11.93
C THR A 56 -19.69 3.10 10.42
N LEU A 57 -19.91 4.26 9.76
CA LEU A 57 -20.16 4.32 8.31
C LEU A 57 -18.86 4.23 7.50
N ILE A 58 -17.76 4.75 8.03
CA ILE A 58 -16.41 4.63 7.43
C ILE A 58 -15.96 3.17 7.47
N ASP A 59 -16.10 2.50 8.61
CA ASP A 59 -15.71 1.08 8.78
C ASP A 59 -16.57 0.12 7.96
N LYS A 60 -17.86 0.46 7.72
CA LYS A 60 -18.82 -0.40 7.01
C LYS A 60 -19.49 0.35 5.85
N PRO A 61 -18.71 0.77 4.84
CA PRO A 61 -19.22 1.59 3.73
C PRO A 61 -20.28 0.88 2.88
N ALA A 62 -20.26 -0.44 2.81
CA ALA A 62 -21.17 -1.24 1.99
C ALA A 62 -22.66 -0.97 2.30
N GLN A 63 -23.03 -0.72 3.56
CA GLN A 63 -24.42 -0.41 3.93
C GLN A 63 -24.89 0.90 3.30
N PHE A 64 -24.00 1.88 3.25
CA PHE A 64 -24.29 3.19 2.68
C PHE A 64 -24.23 3.15 1.15
N VAL A 65 -23.16 2.58 0.58
CA VAL A 65 -22.94 2.47 -0.87
C VAL A 65 -24.11 1.74 -1.56
N ASN A 66 -24.57 0.62 -0.97
CA ASN A 66 -25.67 -0.18 -1.53
C ASN A 66 -27.05 0.50 -1.46
N ALA A 67 -27.21 1.57 -0.66
CA ALA A 67 -28.46 2.33 -0.61
C ALA A 67 -28.57 3.36 -1.75
N ILE A 68 -27.44 3.88 -2.27
CA ILE A 68 -27.42 4.89 -3.32
C ILE A 68 -28.17 4.45 -4.59
N PRO A 69 -27.91 3.27 -5.19
CA PRO A 69 -28.63 2.81 -6.37
C PRO A 69 -30.15 2.74 -6.18
N LEU A 70 -30.62 2.37 -4.99
CA LEU A 70 -32.06 2.31 -4.70
C LEU A 70 -32.71 3.71 -4.75
N ILE A 71 -32.04 4.71 -4.18
CA ILE A 71 -32.52 6.09 -4.19
C ILE A 71 -32.53 6.64 -5.62
N VAL A 72 -31.45 6.39 -6.37
CA VAL A 72 -31.32 6.82 -7.78
C VAL A 72 -32.44 6.20 -8.64
N MET A 73 -32.66 4.88 -8.50
CA MET A 73 -33.73 4.17 -9.23
C MET A 73 -35.11 4.69 -8.85
N ALA A 74 -35.38 4.86 -7.56
CA ALA A 74 -36.67 5.44 -7.10
C ALA A 74 -36.89 6.86 -7.68
N CYS A 75 -35.84 7.68 -7.67
CA CYS A 75 -35.87 9.00 -8.28
C CYS A 75 -36.14 8.91 -9.79
N GLY A 76 -35.44 8.04 -10.51
CA GLY A 76 -35.65 7.83 -11.96
C GLY A 76 -37.08 7.38 -12.31
N ILE A 77 -37.63 6.43 -11.53
CA ILE A 77 -39.02 5.94 -11.71
C ILE A 77 -40.01 7.10 -11.48
N CYS A 78 -39.84 7.91 -10.44
CA CYS A 78 -40.71 9.07 -10.18
C CYS A 78 -40.59 10.09 -11.28
N PHE A 79 -39.40 10.40 -11.80
CA PHE A 79 -39.24 11.27 -12.96
C PHE A 79 -39.96 10.74 -14.19
N GLY A 80 -39.77 9.45 -14.50
CA GLY A 80 -40.43 8.80 -15.64
C GLY A 80 -41.94 8.79 -15.54
N THR A 81 -42.47 8.56 -14.33
CA THR A 81 -43.93 8.46 -14.13
C THR A 81 -44.64 9.79 -14.03
N PHE A 82 -44.06 10.77 -13.33
CA PHE A 82 -44.74 12.03 -13.02
C PHE A 82 -44.33 13.21 -13.91
N LEU A 83 -43.05 13.32 -14.31
CA LEU A 83 -42.57 14.48 -15.04
C LEU A 83 -42.63 14.28 -16.57
N VAL A 84 -42.14 13.14 -17.04
CA VAL A 84 -41.95 12.89 -18.49
C VAL A 84 -43.25 12.98 -19.28
N PRO A 85 -44.40 12.36 -18.87
CA PRO A 85 -45.62 12.46 -19.63
C PRO A 85 -46.09 13.91 -19.83
N TYR A 86 -46.11 14.70 -18.74
CA TYR A 86 -46.57 16.11 -18.79
C TYR A 86 -45.61 16.98 -19.62
N ALA A 87 -44.29 16.75 -19.51
CA ALA A 87 -43.35 17.52 -20.31
C ALA A 87 -43.46 17.14 -21.80
N VAL A 88 -43.69 15.87 -22.14
CA VAL A 88 -43.89 15.43 -23.53
C VAL A 88 -45.15 16.07 -24.10
N ASP A 89 -46.27 16.09 -23.36
CA ASP A 89 -47.54 16.72 -23.80
C ASP A 89 -47.37 18.21 -24.04
N ALA A 90 -46.56 18.91 -23.23
CA ALA A 90 -46.26 20.32 -23.42
C ALA A 90 -45.46 20.60 -24.71
N PHE A 91 -44.61 19.68 -25.14
CA PHE A 91 -43.83 19.82 -26.39
C PHE A 91 -44.56 19.28 -27.63
N TYR A 92 -45.59 18.44 -27.47
CA TYR A 92 -46.30 17.79 -28.56
C TYR A 92 -46.87 18.76 -29.63
N PRO A 93 -47.39 19.99 -29.32
CA PRO A 93 -47.82 20.93 -30.34
C PRO A 93 -46.72 21.43 -31.28
N TYR A 94 -45.47 21.33 -30.87
CA TYR A 94 -44.31 21.86 -31.59
C TYR A 94 -43.47 20.76 -32.28
N ILE A 95 -43.45 19.57 -31.73
CA ILE A 95 -42.57 18.47 -32.15
C ILE A 95 -43.38 17.16 -32.13
N LYS A 96 -43.11 16.26 -33.10
CA LYS A 96 -43.72 14.92 -33.12
C LYS A 96 -43.44 14.17 -31.81
N HIS A 97 -44.37 13.31 -31.38
CA HIS A 97 -44.36 12.66 -30.08
C HIS A 97 -43.03 11.93 -29.73
N VAL A 98 -42.47 11.14 -30.67
CA VAL A 98 -41.20 10.39 -30.42
C VAL A 98 -39.99 11.31 -30.22
N PRO A 99 -39.69 12.31 -31.06
CA PRO A 99 -38.60 13.25 -30.82
C PRO A 99 -38.79 14.08 -29.55
N ALA A 100 -40.05 14.49 -29.22
CA ALA A 100 -40.34 15.19 -27.97
C ALA A 100 -39.99 14.32 -26.74
N LEU A 101 -40.37 13.06 -26.77
CA LEU A 101 -40.04 12.10 -25.69
C LEU A 101 -38.52 12.00 -25.49
N ILE A 102 -37.76 11.82 -26.58
CA ILE A 102 -36.29 11.71 -26.50
C ILE A 102 -35.67 12.98 -25.93
N LEU A 103 -36.12 14.14 -26.40
CA LEU A 103 -35.64 15.44 -25.93
C LEU A 103 -35.91 15.63 -24.43
N VAL A 104 -37.12 15.36 -23.98
CA VAL A 104 -37.51 15.49 -22.56
C VAL A 104 -36.69 14.53 -21.68
N MET A 105 -36.56 13.28 -22.11
CA MET A 105 -35.74 12.32 -21.36
C MET A 105 -34.28 12.75 -21.26
N ALA A 106 -33.67 13.24 -22.35
CA ALA A 106 -32.30 13.75 -22.34
C ALA A 106 -32.16 14.97 -21.37
N LEU A 107 -33.09 15.90 -21.40
CA LEU A 107 -33.10 17.05 -20.48
C LEU A 107 -33.26 16.60 -19.01
N CYS A 108 -34.12 15.62 -18.73
CA CYS A 108 -34.28 15.05 -17.39
C CYS A 108 -32.97 14.38 -16.90
N VAL A 109 -32.30 13.61 -17.74
CA VAL A 109 -31.01 12.97 -17.39
C VAL A 109 -29.96 14.04 -17.08
N ILE A 110 -29.82 15.05 -17.92
CA ILE A 110 -28.87 16.16 -17.70
C ILE A 110 -29.19 16.88 -16.39
N PHE A 111 -30.44 17.19 -16.11
CA PHE A 111 -30.87 17.86 -14.89
C PHE A 111 -30.60 17.02 -13.64
N LEU A 112 -30.96 15.74 -13.69
CA LEU A 112 -30.65 14.76 -12.60
C LEU A 112 -29.16 14.66 -12.34
N ALA A 113 -28.35 14.53 -13.39
CA ALA A 113 -26.91 14.42 -13.26
C ALA A 113 -26.30 15.73 -12.71
N ALA A 114 -26.68 16.88 -13.26
CA ALA A 114 -26.09 18.15 -12.87
C ALA A 114 -26.47 18.58 -11.44
N ILE A 115 -27.77 18.57 -11.13
CA ILE A 115 -28.28 19.05 -9.83
C ILE A 115 -28.34 17.90 -8.81
N GLY A 116 -28.90 16.76 -9.20
CA GLY A 116 -29.09 15.63 -8.28
C GLY A 116 -27.82 14.88 -7.89
N ILE A 117 -26.71 15.02 -8.66
CA ILE A 117 -25.47 14.32 -8.39
C ILE A 117 -24.28 15.28 -8.27
N LEU A 118 -23.91 15.97 -9.38
CA LEU A 118 -22.63 16.69 -9.47
C LEU A 118 -22.55 17.91 -8.54
N ALA A 119 -23.62 18.69 -8.42
CA ALA A 119 -23.64 19.89 -7.57
C ALA A 119 -23.39 19.52 -6.09
N PHE A 120 -24.14 18.55 -5.57
CA PHE A 120 -24.02 18.12 -4.17
C PHE A 120 -22.69 17.39 -3.92
N ARG A 121 -22.21 16.59 -4.88
CA ARG A 121 -20.90 15.94 -4.80
C ARG A 121 -19.79 16.97 -4.64
N ARG A 122 -19.80 18.06 -5.42
CA ARG A 122 -18.80 19.15 -5.28
C ARG A 122 -18.85 19.77 -3.88
N VAL A 123 -20.06 20.09 -3.37
CA VAL A 123 -20.19 20.67 -2.02
C VAL A 123 -19.64 19.73 -0.95
N GLY A 124 -19.91 18.42 -1.04
CA GLY A 124 -19.38 17.42 -0.13
C GLY A 124 -17.85 17.27 -0.18
N THR A 125 -17.26 17.42 -1.38
CA THR A 125 -15.81 17.39 -1.56
C THR A 125 -15.11 18.61 -0.97
N TYR A 126 -15.68 19.83 -1.17
CA TYR A 126 -15.05 21.06 -0.69
C TYR A 126 -15.23 21.32 0.82
N HIS A 127 -16.31 20.81 1.43
CA HIS A 127 -16.61 20.98 2.84
C HIS A 127 -16.96 19.66 3.52
N PRO A 128 -16.02 18.67 3.57
CA PRO A 128 -16.33 17.29 3.94
C PRO A 128 -16.87 17.17 5.39
N GLU A 129 -16.18 17.76 6.37
CA GLU A 129 -16.61 17.69 7.76
C GLU A 129 -17.98 18.35 8.00
N ALA A 130 -18.12 19.60 7.58
CA ALA A 130 -19.35 20.35 7.81
C ALA A 130 -20.56 19.66 7.15
N TYR A 131 -20.36 19.09 5.96
CA TYR A 131 -21.39 18.37 5.22
C TYR A 131 -21.77 17.05 5.91
N ALA A 132 -20.77 16.24 6.28
CA ALA A 132 -20.99 14.97 6.94
C ALA A 132 -21.72 15.14 8.27
N TYR A 133 -21.23 15.99 9.16
CA TYR A 133 -21.87 16.24 10.46
C TYR A 133 -23.27 16.83 10.35
N LYS A 134 -23.55 17.67 9.34
CA LYS A 134 -24.86 18.28 9.11
C LYS A 134 -25.92 17.26 8.70
N TYR A 135 -25.58 16.37 7.76
CA TYR A 135 -26.52 15.44 7.16
C TYR A 135 -26.51 14.03 7.76
N LEU A 136 -25.61 13.75 8.71
CA LEU A 136 -25.44 12.43 9.30
C LEU A 136 -26.74 11.81 9.83
N ASN A 137 -27.49 12.56 10.62
CA ASN A 137 -28.74 12.05 11.21
C ASN A 137 -29.80 11.72 10.16
N LEU A 138 -29.87 12.56 9.10
CA LEU A 138 -30.80 12.35 7.99
C LEU A 138 -30.41 11.10 7.19
N VAL A 139 -29.14 10.96 6.88
CA VAL A 139 -28.60 9.79 6.17
C VAL A 139 -28.82 8.53 6.98
N HIS A 140 -28.51 8.55 8.27
CA HIS A 140 -28.71 7.41 9.16
C HIS A 140 -30.20 6.99 9.27
N PHE A 141 -31.12 7.95 9.34
CA PHE A 141 -32.55 7.67 9.32
C PHE A 141 -32.96 6.93 8.04
N TRP A 142 -32.55 7.45 6.88
CA TRP A 142 -32.87 6.82 5.58
C TRP A 142 -32.20 5.47 5.38
N LEU A 143 -30.98 5.29 5.86
CA LEU A 143 -30.29 3.98 5.82
C LEU A 143 -31.07 2.92 6.62
N ASN A 144 -31.56 3.28 7.81
CA ASN A 144 -32.38 2.38 8.61
C ASN A 144 -33.71 2.06 7.95
N LEU A 145 -34.36 3.06 7.32
CA LEU A 145 -35.60 2.86 6.58
C LEU A 145 -35.41 1.98 5.33
N LEU A 146 -34.30 2.16 4.61
CA LEU A 146 -33.97 1.40 3.39
C LEU A 146 -33.33 0.03 3.68
N LYS A 147 -32.94 -0.25 4.91
CA LYS A 147 -32.24 -1.48 5.29
C LYS A 147 -32.94 -2.77 4.80
N PRO A 148 -34.26 -2.97 4.93
CA PRO A 148 -34.91 -4.18 4.43
C PRO A 148 -34.78 -4.32 2.90
N PHE A 149 -34.81 -3.23 2.17
CA PHE A 149 -34.67 -3.22 0.71
C PHE A 149 -33.22 -3.49 0.30
N THR A 150 -32.23 -2.84 0.94
CA THR A 150 -30.82 -3.07 0.65
C THR A 150 -30.42 -4.51 0.95
N VAL A 151 -30.90 -5.12 2.04
CA VAL A 151 -30.66 -6.53 2.35
C VAL A 151 -31.25 -7.44 1.27
N SER A 152 -32.47 -7.17 0.82
CA SER A 152 -33.12 -7.96 -0.24
C SER A 152 -32.34 -7.86 -1.56
N VAL A 153 -31.94 -6.65 -1.96
CA VAL A 153 -31.19 -6.43 -3.20
C VAL A 153 -29.80 -7.07 -3.13
N THR A 154 -29.09 -6.94 -2.02
CA THR A 154 -27.78 -7.59 -1.85
C THR A 154 -27.88 -9.10 -1.84
N TRP A 155 -28.96 -9.69 -1.30
CA TRP A 155 -29.19 -11.12 -1.35
C TRP A 155 -29.43 -11.61 -2.80
N ILE A 156 -30.27 -10.89 -3.57
CA ILE A 156 -30.51 -11.18 -4.99
C ILE A 156 -29.23 -11.02 -5.80
N ALA A 157 -28.46 -9.95 -5.56
CA ALA A 157 -27.20 -9.70 -6.25
C ALA A 157 -26.17 -10.82 -5.98
N ARG A 158 -26.08 -11.29 -4.75
CA ARG A 158 -25.24 -12.46 -4.39
C ARG A 158 -25.64 -13.72 -5.16
N LEU A 159 -26.95 -14.04 -5.21
CA LEU A 159 -27.45 -15.16 -6.00
C LEU A 159 -27.09 -15.02 -7.48
N ALA A 160 -27.21 -13.83 -8.05
CA ALA A 160 -26.88 -13.56 -9.44
C ALA A 160 -25.36 -13.64 -9.72
N ALA A 161 -24.50 -13.42 -8.72
CA ALA A 161 -23.04 -13.45 -8.85
C ALA A 161 -22.45 -14.88 -8.75
N VAL A 162 -23.15 -15.81 -8.12
CA VAL A 162 -22.69 -17.21 -7.97
C VAL A 162 -22.27 -17.87 -9.27
N PRO A 163 -23.02 -17.77 -10.41
CA PRO A 163 -22.62 -18.39 -11.67
C PRO A 163 -21.30 -17.86 -12.25
N PHE A 164 -20.85 -16.67 -11.82
CA PHE A 164 -19.62 -16.03 -12.27
C PHE A 164 -18.40 -16.33 -11.38
N GLY A 165 -18.54 -17.28 -10.42
CA GLY A 165 -17.44 -17.73 -9.57
C GLY A 165 -17.02 -16.72 -8.46
N VAL A 166 -17.88 -15.73 -8.16
CA VAL A 166 -17.61 -14.76 -7.10
C VAL A 166 -17.87 -15.42 -5.74
N GLU A 167 -16.84 -15.51 -4.90
CA GLU A 167 -16.95 -15.99 -3.53
C GLU A 167 -17.77 -15.03 -2.67
N ILE A 168 -18.85 -15.53 -2.08
CA ILE A 168 -19.84 -14.76 -1.31
C ILE A 168 -19.24 -14.11 -0.05
N ASN A 169 -18.12 -14.63 0.45
CA ASN A 169 -17.51 -14.23 1.72
C ASN A 169 -16.21 -13.41 1.60
N ARG A 170 -15.78 -13.06 0.40
CA ARG A 170 -14.60 -12.19 0.28
C ARG A 170 -14.95 -10.79 0.78
N THR A 171 -14.52 -10.48 1.98
CA THR A 171 -14.58 -9.10 2.52
C THR A 171 -13.64 -8.25 1.66
N GLU A 172 -14.16 -7.25 0.97
CA GLU A 172 -13.45 -6.35 0.05
C GLU A 172 -12.44 -5.42 0.75
N LYS A 173 -11.62 -5.94 1.66
CA LYS A 173 -10.55 -5.16 2.31
C LYS A 173 -9.35 -6.05 2.63
N SER A 174 -8.76 -6.63 1.63
CA SER A 174 -7.33 -6.86 1.69
C SER A 174 -6.68 -5.80 0.77
N VAL A 175 -6.13 -4.76 1.38
CA VAL A 175 -5.20 -3.89 0.68
C VAL A 175 -4.10 -4.80 0.17
N THR A 176 -3.88 -4.85 -1.14
CA THR A 176 -2.82 -5.64 -1.74
C THR A 176 -1.53 -4.83 -1.80
N GLU A 177 -0.40 -5.50 -1.93
CA GLU A 177 0.90 -4.84 -2.08
C GLU A 177 0.92 -3.92 -3.30
N GLU A 178 0.30 -4.35 -4.40
CA GLU A 178 0.17 -3.54 -5.62
C GLU A 178 -0.66 -2.27 -5.38
N GLU A 179 -1.68 -2.32 -4.52
CA GLU A 179 -2.47 -1.13 -4.17
C GLU A 179 -1.65 -0.14 -3.35
N ILE A 180 -0.78 -0.62 -2.44
CA ILE A 180 0.14 0.23 -1.67
C ILE A 180 1.16 0.87 -2.61
N ILE A 181 1.79 0.10 -3.51
CA ILE A 181 2.74 0.60 -4.49
C ILE A 181 2.09 1.69 -5.36
N SER A 182 0.87 1.43 -5.87
CA SER A 182 0.13 2.42 -6.68
C SER A 182 -0.14 3.73 -5.94
N ILE A 183 -0.42 3.67 -4.63
CA ILE A 183 -0.61 4.87 -3.79
C ILE A 183 0.70 5.64 -3.62
N VAL A 184 1.82 4.93 -3.46
CA VAL A 184 3.16 5.52 -3.34
C VAL A 184 3.55 6.23 -4.63
N ASP A 185 3.34 5.57 -5.79
CA ASP A 185 3.61 6.16 -7.11
C ASP A 185 2.76 7.42 -7.35
N GLU A 186 1.47 7.39 -7.01
CA GLU A 186 0.58 8.56 -7.12
C GLU A 186 1.05 9.70 -6.21
N ALA A 187 1.52 9.40 -5.01
CA ALA A 187 2.05 10.40 -4.08
C ALA A 187 3.35 11.03 -4.59
N HIS A 188 4.22 10.24 -5.24
CA HIS A 188 5.42 10.72 -5.91
C HIS A 188 5.08 11.61 -7.11
N GLU A 189 4.18 11.19 -8.02
CA GLU A 189 3.72 12.01 -9.16
C GLU A 189 3.10 13.35 -8.72
N GLN A 190 2.42 13.38 -7.57
CA GLN A 190 1.86 14.60 -6.99
C GLN A 190 2.91 15.47 -6.26
N GLY A 191 4.16 15.02 -6.16
CA GLY A 191 5.24 15.72 -5.47
C GLY A 191 5.11 15.75 -3.94
N VAL A 192 4.34 14.83 -3.35
CA VAL A 192 4.16 14.69 -1.89
C VAL A 192 5.35 14.01 -1.25
N ILE A 193 5.95 13.02 -1.96
CA ILE A 193 7.16 12.30 -1.55
C ILE A 193 8.22 12.40 -2.65
N GLN A 194 9.49 12.29 -2.26
CA GLN A 194 10.62 12.33 -3.19
C GLN A 194 10.80 10.96 -3.86
N GLU A 195 11.55 10.92 -4.98
CA GLU A 195 11.81 9.69 -5.74
C GLU A 195 12.49 8.62 -4.88
N ASN A 196 13.54 9.00 -4.16
CA ASN A 196 14.27 8.10 -3.25
C ASN A 196 13.39 7.57 -2.09
N GLU A 197 12.45 8.39 -1.58
CA GLU A 197 11.51 7.95 -0.53
C GLU A 197 10.52 6.93 -1.08
N ALA A 198 10.03 7.12 -2.31
CA ALA A 198 9.14 6.18 -2.98
C ALA A 198 9.84 4.83 -3.24
N GLU A 199 11.09 4.88 -3.71
CA GLU A 199 11.94 3.71 -3.96
C GLU A 199 12.20 2.91 -2.67
N MET A 200 12.58 3.59 -1.57
CA MET A 200 12.74 2.94 -0.27
C MET A 200 11.46 2.24 0.21
N ILE A 201 10.28 2.84 -0.01
CA ILE A 201 9.01 2.21 0.38
C ILE A 201 8.74 0.96 -0.45
N GLN A 202 9.01 0.99 -1.76
CA GLN A 202 8.87 -0.18 -2.64
C GLN A 202 9.84 -1.30 -2.22
N ASN A 203 11.09 -0.95 -1.94
CA ASN A 203 12.10 -1.88 -1.45
C ASN A 203 11.69 -2.54 -0.12
N ILE A 204 11.09 -1.79 0.82
CA ILE A 204 10.57 -2.36 2.08
C ILE A 204 9.45 -3.38 1.84
N ILE A 205 8.61 -3.18 0.84
CA ILE A 205 7.54 -4.12 0.51
C ILE A 205 8.14 -5.43 -0.01
N SER A 206 9.11 -5.37 -0.92
CA SER A 206 9.79 -6.53 -1.50
C SER A 206 10.73 -7.24 -0.50
N PHE A 207 11.18 -6.53 0.54
CA PHE A 207 12.16 -6.99 1.53
C PHE A 207 11.80 -8.32 2.21
N ASN A 208 10.50 -8.58 2.39
CA ASN A 208 10.04 -9.81 3.04
C ASN A 208 10.07 -11.03 2.11
N GLU A 209 10.16 -10.83 0.80
CA GLU A 209 10.22 -11.90 -0.20
C GLU A 209 11.65 -12.27 -0.57
N THR A 210 12.63 -11.42 -0.24
CA THR A 210 14.05 -11.61 -0.57
C THR A 210 14.70 -12.61 0.41
N GLU A 211 15.48 -13.53 -0.14
CA GLU A 211 16.20 -14.55 0.63
C GLU A 211 17.71 -14.22 0.74
N ALA A 212 18.42 -14.88 1.67
CA ALA A 212 19.84 -14.62 1.93
C ALA A 212 20.72 -14.90 0.69
N HIS A 213 20.34 -15.85 -0.16
CA HIS A 213 21.10 -16.17 -1.37
C HIS A 213 21.05 -15.05 -2.43
N ASP A 214 20.00 -14.20 -2.42
CA ASP A 214 19.82 -13.12 -3.39
C ASP A 214 20.82 -11.98 -3.15
N ILE A 215 21.16 -11.73 -1.86
CA ILE A 215 21.98 -10.59 -1.43
C ILE A 215 23.38 -10.98 -0.95
N MET A 216 23.68 -12.30 -0.82
CA MET A 216 24.96 -12.75 -0.28
C MET A 216 26.13 -12.41 -1.19
N THR A 217 27.26 -12.05 -0.60
CA THR A 217 28.55 -12.14 -1.29
C THR A 217 28.87 -13.61 -1.51
N HIS A 218 28.84 -14.04 -2.79
CA HIS A 218 29.06 -15.44 -3.16
C HIS A 218 30.48 -15.92 -2.78
N ARG A 219 30.62 -17.19 -2.34
CA ARG A 219 31.87 -17.83 -1.83
C ARG A 219 33.11 -17.54 -2.69
N LYS A 220 32.97 -17.34 -4.00
CA LYS A 220 34.10 -17.06 -4.90
C LYS A 220 34.72 -15.67 -4.67
N ASN A 221 33.94 -14.76 -4.16
CA ASN A 221 34.30 -13.35 -3.92
C ASN A 221 34.62 -13.09 -2.44
N VAL A 222 34.40 -14.08 -1.57
CA VAL A 222 34.65 -13.94 -0.14
C VAL A 222 36.16 -14.02 0.13
N VAL A 223 36.71 -12.98 0.73
CA VAL A 223 38.08 -13.01 1.29
C VAL A 223 38.01 -13.67 2.66
N ALA A 224 38.63 -14.83 2.79
CA ALA A 224 38.69 -15.64 4.01
C ALA A 224 40.11 -16.09 4.29
N PHE A 225 40.41 -16.38 5.55
CA PHE A 225 41.76 -16.79 5.97
C PHE A 225 41.78 -18.22 6.46
N ASP A 226 42.85 -18.93 6.10
CA ASP A 226 43.21 -20.22 6.71
C ASP A 226 43.62 -19.96 8.16
N GLU A 227 43.23 -20.82 9.12
CA GLU A 227 43.63 -20.72 10.53
C GLU A 227 45.14 -20.87 10.75
N GLU A 228 45.87 -21.40 9.77
CA GLU A 228 47.33 -21.51 9.77
C GLU A 228 48.05 -20.21 9.38
N ILE A 229 47.34 -19.19 8.89
CA ILE A 229 47.93 -17.90 8.52
C ILE A 229 48.58 -17.22 9.72
N LEU A 230 49.73 -16.62 9.52
CA LEU A 230 50.39 -15.84 10.56
C LEU A 230 49.62 -14.52 10.81
N LEU A 231 49.49 -14.14 12.09
CA LEU A 231 48.76 -12.95 12.49
C LEU A 231 49.19 -11.70 11.72
N LYS A 232 50.50 -11.54 11.46
CA LYS A 232 51.03 -10.42 10.70
C LYS A 232 50.49 -10.39 9.26
N ASN A 233 50.63 -11.51 8.56
CA ASN A 233 50.23 -11.61 7.15
C ASN A 233 48.75 -11.36 7.00
N MET A 234 47.92 -11.91 7.90
CA MET A 234 46.49 -11.64 7.92
C MET A 234 46.19 -10.15 8.06
N ILE A 235 46.83 -9.45 9.01
CA ILE A 235 46.61 -8.02 9.23
C ILE A 235 47.07 -7.20 8.01
N ASP A 236 48.20 -7.57 7.39
CA ASP A 236 48.66 -6.88 6.18
C ASP A 236 47.62 -7.01 5.04
N THR A 237 47.08 -8.23 4.82
CA THR A 237 45.98 -8.41 3.82
C THR A 237 44.68 -7.69 4.22
N MET A 238 44.30 -7.68 5.50
CA MET A 238 43.13 -6.96 5.97
C MET A 238 43.23 -5.44 5.72
N LEU A 239 44.45 -4.89 5.77
CA LEU A 239 44.74 -3.49 5.46
C LEU A 239 44.58 -3.18 3.97
N GLU A 240 44.96 -4.13 3.10
CA GLU A 240 44.85 -4.00 1.65
C GLU A 240 43.39 -4.12 1.19
N GLU A 241 42.61 -5.05 1.76
CA GLU A 241 41.22 -5.33 1.39
C GLU A 241 40.20 -4.35 2.00
N GLY A 242 40.55 -3.71 3.12
CA GLY A 242 39.71 -2.68 3.76
C GLY A 242 38.53 -3.18 4.58
N ASN A 243 38.17 -4.46 4.52
CA ASN A 243 36.99 -5.00 5.22
C ASN A 243 37.18 -5.09 6.74
N SER A 244 36.08 -5.00 7.50
CA SER A 244 36.11 -5.03 8.97
C SER A 244 36.13 -6.45 9.56
N ARG A 245 35.58 -7.44 8.84
CA ARG A 245 35.39 -8.82 9.33
C ARG A 245 35.70 -9.81 8.24
N TYR A 246 36.31 -10.93 8.63
CA TYR A 246 36.78 -12.00 7.72
C TYR A 246 36.47 -13.37 8.28
N PRO A 247 35.89 -14.27 7.50
CA PRO A 247 35.77 -15.67 7.87
C PRO A 247 37.15 -16.33 8.03
N VAL A 248 37.24 -17.27 8.96
CA VAL A 248 38.40 -18.13 9.16
C VAL A 248 37.98 -19.56 9.02
N TYR A 249 38.73 -20.33 8.21
CA TYR A 249 38.45 -21.73 7.92
C TYR A 249 39.62 -22.63 8.25
N GLU A 250 39.35 -23.94 8.39
CA GLU A 250 40.34 -25.01 8.50
C GLU A 250 40.32 -25.83 7.21
N GLU A 251 41.45 -25.99 6.56
CA GLU A 251 41.69 -26.75 5.31
C GLU A 251 40.92 -26.19 4.09
N ASN A 252 39.62 -25.94 4.18
CA ASN A 252 38.83 -25.41 3.09
C ASN A 252 37.73 -24.48 3.60
N ILE A 253 37.20 -23.66 2.71
CA ILE A 253 36.18 -22.64 3.05
C ILE A 253 34.84 -23.25 3.52
N ASP A 254 34.61 -24.55 3.33
CA ASP A 254 33.42 -25.24 3.82
C ASP A 254 33.48 -25.54 5.32
N ASN A 255 34.69 -25.48 5.91
CA ASN A 255 34.90 -25.71 7.34
C ASN A 255 35.22 -24.39 8.07
N ILE A 256 34.24 -23.51 8.17
CA ILE A 256 34.39 -22.23 8.86
C ILE A 256 34.51 -22.43 10.37
N LYS A 257 35.62 -21.97 10.95
CA LYS A 257 35.90 -22.00 12.40
C LYS A 257 35.32 -20.79 13.13
N GLY A 258 35.20 -19.67 12.42
CA GLY A 258 34.67 -18.44 13.00
C GLY A 258 34.95 -17.21 12.15
N ILE A 259 34.89 -16.06 12.79
CA ILE A 259 35.11 -14.75 12.17
C ILE A 259 36.19 -14.02 12.99
N VAL A 260 37.13 -13.37 12.31
CA VAL A 260 38.08 -12.44 12.91
C VAL A 260 37.67 -11.00 12.58
N HIS A 261 37.71 -10.15 13.58
CA HIS A 261 37.47 -8.74 13.44
C HIS A 261 38.81 -8.00 13.34
N TYR A 262 38.97 -7.12 12.32
CA TYR A 262 40.21 -6.36 12.12
C TYR A 262 40.69 -5.62 13.38
N LYS A 263 39.75 -4.89 14.05
CA LYS A 263 40.07 -4.16 15.29
C LYS A 263 40.56 -5.04 16.41
N ASP A 264 40.04 -6.29 16.54
CA ASP A 264 40.46 -7.23 17.56
C ASP A 264 41.84 -7.80 17.23
N ALA A 265 42.08 -8.11 15.95
CA ALA A 265 43.39 -8.58 15.47
C ALA A 265 44.50 -7.57 15.73
N LEU A 266 44.22 -6.29 15.37
CA LEU A 266 45.18 -5.20 15.59
C LEU A 266 45.44 -4.96 17.08
N LYS A 267 44.37 -4.93 17.90
CA LYS A 267 44.49 -4.79 19.35
C LYS A 267 45.30 -5.95 19.97
N PHE A 268 45.03 -7.19 19.54
CA PHE A 268 45.73 -8.37 20.02
C PHE A 268 47.22 -8.32 19.69
N MET A 269 47.57 -7.97 18.45
CA MET A 269 48.95 -7.82 18.01
C MET A 269 49.69 -6.71 18.78
N THR A 270 49.04 -5.60 19.06
CA THR A 270 49.61 -4.49 19.81
C THR A 270 49.87 -4.84 21.27
N GLN A 271 48.97 -5.60 21.89
CA GLN A 271 49.11 -6.05 23.27
C GLN A 271 50.07 -7.22 23.42
N ASN A 272 50.24 -8.02 22.37
CA ASN A 272 51.05 -9.24 22.34
C ASN A 272 52.01 -9.25 21.15
N PRO A 273 53.12 -8.47 21.17
CA PRO A 273 54.05 -8.37 20.04
C PRO A 273 54.65 -9.69 19.62
N TRP A 274 54.75 -10.63 20.55
CA TRP A 274 55.24 -12.01 20.30
C TRP A 274 54.33 -12.81 19.37
N ALA A 275 53.03 -12.50 19.34
CA ALA A 275 52.01 -13.19 18.53
C ALA A 275 52.15 -12.92 17.03
N LYS A 276 52.89 -11.90 16.63
CA LYS A 276 53.05 -11.45 15.22
C LYS A 276 53.42 -12.62 14.27
N PHE A 277 54.23 -13.56 14.72
CA PHE A 277 54.68 -14.68 13.91
C PHE A 277 54.05 -16.02 14.33
N LYS A 278 52.90 -15.97 14.97
CA LYS A 278 52.10 -17.12 15.35
C LYS A 278 50.92 -17.32 14.42
N PRO A 279 50.53 -18.56 14.10
CA PRO A 279 49.32 -18.85 13.35
C PRO A 279 48.07 -18.55 14.20
N LEU A 280 46.95 -18.22 13.54
CA LEU A 280 45.71 -17.86 14.21
C LEU A 280 45.19 -18.92 15.17
N LYS A 281 45.29 -20.20 14.79
CA LYS A 281 44.84 -21.34 15.62
C LYS A 281 45.51 -21.40 17.00
N GLU A 282 46.73 -20.86 17.15
CA GLU A 282 47.47 -20.80 18.43
C GLU A 282 47.05 -19.57 19.29
N LEU A 283 46.23 -18.66 18.77
CA LEU A 283 45.89 -17.39 19.42
C LEU A 283 44.50 -17.46 20.05
N PRO A 284 44.39 -17.68 21.37
CA PRO A 284 43.08 -17.83 22.01
C PRO A 284 42.27 -16.56 22.00
N GLY A 285 40.98 -16.65 21.64
CA GLY A 285 39.99 -15.58 21.73
C GLY A 285 40.03 -14.56 20.60
N ILE A 286 40.86 -14.75 19.55
CA ILE A 286 40.89 -13.88 18.37
C ILE A 286 39.77 -14.27 17.37
N ILE A 287 39.52 -15.57 17.24
CA ILE A 287 38.46 -16.11 16.40
C ILE A 287 37.14 -16.12 17.22
N ARG A 288 36.13 -15.48 16.74
CA ARG A 288 34.79 -15.46 17.33
C ARG A 288 33.88 -16.45 16.60
N GLN A 289 32.92 -17.01 17.32
CA GLN A 289 31.96 -17.95 16.72
C GLN A 289 31.18 -17.28 15.57
N ALA A 290 31.12 -17.94 14.41
CA ALA A 290 30.30 -17.54 13.28
C ALA A 290 28.85 -17.94 13.51
N SER A 291 27.93 -17.15 12.95
CA SER A 291 26.52 -17.51 12.81
C SER A 291 26.30 -18.14 11.45
N LEU A 292 25.86 -19.41 11.42
CA LEU A 292 25.52 -20.11 10.19
C LEU A 292 24.01 -19.93 9.92
N ILE A 293 23.65 -19.66 8.66
CA ILE A 293 22.26 -19.51 8.22
C ILE A 293 22.06 -20.26 6.91
N PRO A 294 20.88 -20.84 6.65
CA PRO A 294 20.59 -21.44 5.35
C PRO A 294 20.40 -20.33 4.29
N GLU A 295 20.72 -20.64 3.04
CA GLU A 295 20.60 -19.72 1.91
C GLU A 295 19.16 -19.28 1.63
N THR A 296 18.16 -20.09 1.98
CA THR A 296 16.71 -19.80 1.86
C THR A 296 16.16 -18.97 3.03
N ARG A 297 17.00 -18.43 3.88
CA ARG A 297 16.57 -17.60 5.01
C ARG A 297 16.12 -16.25 4.53
N GLY A 298 14.84 -15.90 4.80
CA GLY A 298 14.32 -14.55 4.50
C GLY A 298 15.12 -13.45 5.21
N ILE A 299 15.50 -12.41 4.46
CA ILE A 299 16.38 -11.34 4.98
C ILE A 299 15.71 -10.50 6.07
N GLY A 300 14.37 -10.36 6.08
CA GLY A 300 13.65 -9.67 7.14
C GLY A 300 13.83 -10.33 8.51
N ASP A 301 13.66 -11.65 8.59
CA ASP A 301 13.89 -12.43 9.80
C ASP A 301 15.39 -12.46 10.19
N LEU A 302 16.26 -12.50 9.16
CA LEU A 302 17.72 -12.46 9.36
C LEU A 302 18.12 -11.14 10.00
N PHE A 303 17.64 -10.01 9.47
CA PHE A 303 17.89 -8.67 10.01
C PHE A 303 17.55 -8.58 11.51
N HIS A 304 16.32 -8.98 11.87
CA HIS A 304 15.90 -8.98 13.27
C HIS A 304 16.77 -9.87 14.17
N THR A 305 17.16 -11.04 13.66
CA THR A 305 18.04 -11.97 14.40
C THR A 305 19.43 -11.38 14.60
N MET A 306 20.03 -10.81 13.55
CA MET A 306 21.35 -10.18 13.59
C MET A 306 21.35 -8.98 14.52
N GLN A 307 20.32 -8.11 14.45
CA GLN A 307 20.16 -6.96 15.34
C GLN A 307 20.06 -7.39 16.82
N ALA A 308 19.19 -8.35 17.12
CA ALA A 308 18.96 -8.82 18.50
C ALA A 308 20.23 -9.45 19.13
N ARG A 309 21.00 -10.18 18.32
CA ARG A 309 22.23 -10.85 18.75
C ARG A 309 23.49 -10.02 18.60
N LYS A 310 23.38 -8.80 18.02
CA LYS A 310 24.51 -7.92 17.69
C LYS A 310 25.55 -8.60 16.78
N ILE A 311 25.05 -9.34 15.79
CA ILE A 311 25.84 -10.01 14.75
C ILE A 311 25.82 -9.07 13.53
N HIS A 312 26.98 -8.86 12.91
CA HIS A 312 27.12 -8.01 11.71
C HIS A 312 27.53 -8.79 10.47
N MET A 313 27.85 -10.10 10.60
CA MET A 313 28.19 -10.99 9.50
C MET A 313 27.69 -12.38 9.83
N ALA A 314 26.99 -13.01 8.90
CA ALA A 314 26.56 -14.40 8.94
C ALA A 314 27.17 -15.17 7.78
N ILE A 315 27.46 -16.45 7.99
CA ILE A 315 27.91 -17.37 6.96
C ILE A 315 26.69 -18.08 6.39
N VAL A 316 26.52 -18.02 5.09
CA VAL A 316 25.42 -18.67 4.36
C VAL A 316 25.86 -20.08 3.97
N VAL A 317 25.00 -21.06 4.26
CA VAL A 317 25.27 -22.46 3.92
C VAL A 317 24.17 -23.06 3.05
N ASP A 318 24.54 -23.90 2.11
CA ASP A 318 23.64 -24.66 1.26
C ASP A 318 22.96 -25.84 1.98
N GLU A 319 22.16 -26.63 1.28
CA GLU A 319 21.43 -27.78 1.81
C GLU A 319 22.42 -28.94 2.21
N TYR A 320 23.64 -28.92 1.69
CA TYR A 320 24.68 -29.91 1.99
C TYR A 320 25.60 -29.49 3.13
N GLY A 321 25.38 -28.27 3.68
CA GLY A 321 26.21 -27.70 4.73
C GLY A 321 27.53 -27.08 4.22
N GLN A 322 27.68 -26.87 2.90
CA GLN A 322 28.82 -26.18 2.32
C GLN A 322 28.59 -24.65 2.39
N THR A 323 29.67 -23.90 2.50
CA THR A 323 29.59 -22.43 2.49
C THR A 323 29.23 -21.93 1.12
N ALA A 324 28.03 -21.30 0.99
CA ALA A 324 27.54 -20.63 -0.22
C ALA A 324 28.09 -19.22 -0.32
N GLY A 325 28.17 -18.49 0.80
CA GLY A 325 28.64 -17.12 0.84
C GLY A 325 28.61 -16.51 2.24
N ILE A 326 28.57 -15.18 2.30
CA ILE A 326 28.40 -14.39 3.53
C ILE A 326 27.33 -13.34 3.30
N VAL A 327 26.63 -12.96 4.38
CA VAL A 327 25.72 -11.80 4.40
C VAL A 327 26.12 -10.91 5.56
N THR A 328 26.21 -9.61 5.31
CA THR A 328 26.47 -8.60 6.34
C THR A 328 25.20 -7.82 6.68
N MET A 329 25.22 -7.05 7.76
CA MET A 329 24.14 -6.15 8.13
C MET A 329 24.02 -5.00 7.12
N GLU A 330 25.13 -4.62 6.57
CA GLU A 330 25.30 -3.60 5.55
C GLU A 330 24.57 -4.03 4.25
N ASP A 331 24.75 -5.25 3.76
CA ASP A 331 24.07 -5.80 2.57
C ASP A 331 22.54 -5.80 2.75
N ILE A 332 22.06 -6.16 3.96
CA ILE A 332 20.62 -6.15 4.25
C ILE A 332 20.04 -4.73 4.26
N LEU A 333 20.80 -3.74 4.74
CA LEU A 333 20.35 -2.34 4.76
C LEU A 333 20.36 -1.72 3.36
N GLU A 334 21.30 -2.13 2.51
CA GLU A 334 21.41 -1.71 1.12
C GLU A 334 20.15 -2.07 0.31
N GLU A 335 19.55 -3.24 0.57
CA GLU A 335 18.26 -3.64 -0.04
C GLU A 335 17.10 -2.67 0.28
N ILE A 336 17.18 -1.91 1.37
CA ILE A 336 16.15 -0.94 1.74
C ILE A 336 16.48 0.45 1.20
N VAL A 337 17.74 0.88 1.40
CA VAL A 337 18.15 2.28 1.17
C VAL A 337 18.67 2.51 -0.25
N GLY A 338 19.02 1.41 -0.98
CA GLY A 338 19.80 1.46 -2.21
C GLY A 338 21.29 1.57 -1.94
N ASP A 339 22.09 1.67 -3.00
CA ASP A 339 23.56 1.71 -2.91
C ASP A 339 24.05 2.77 -1.92
N ILE A 340 24.66 2.31 -0.83
CA ILE A 340 25.32 3.17 0.15
C ILE A 340 26.77 3.31 -0.30
N LEU A 341 27.06 4.38 -1.04
CA LEU A 341 28.43 4.69 -1.46
C LEU A 341 29.29 4.96 -0.23
N ASP A 342 30.40 4.22 -0.09
CA ASP A 342 31.42 4.47 0.93
C ASP A 342 32.38 5.59 0.46
N GLU A 343 33.05 6.28 1.40
CA GLU A 343 34.00 7.37 1.15
C GLU A 343 35.19 6.93 0.26
N TYR A 344 35.36 5.63 0.04
CA TYR A 344 36.44 5.00 -0.74
C TYR A 344 35.99 4.37 -2.04
N ASP A 345 34.67 4.40 -2.35
CA ASP A 345 34.14 3.90 -3.63
C ASP A 345 34.54 4.89 -4.74
N GLU A 346 35.29 4.39 -5.72
CA GLU A 346 35.58 5.16 -6.92
C GLU A 346 34.28 5.36 -7.71
N ASP A 347 33.95 6.60 -8.10
CA ASP A 347 32.82 6.94 -8.96
C ASP A 347 32.87 6.04 -10.23
N GLU A 348 32.13 4.95 -10.24
CA GLU A 348 31.78 4.29 -11.50
C GLU A 348 30.87 5.25 -12.27
N ILE A 349 31.47 6.01 -13.18
CA ILE A 349 30.75 6.85 -14.14
C ILE A 349 29.95 5.92 -15.03
N THR A 350 28.75 5.55 -14.61
CA THR A 350 27.75 4.90 -15.46
C THR A 350 27.32 5.92 -16.51
N THR A 351 27.99 5.88 -17.66
CA THR A 351 27.59 6.62 -18.84
C THR A 351 26.28 6.04 -19.35
N VAL A 352 25.15 6.57 -18.87
CA VAL A 352 23.83 6.24 -19.41
C VAL A 352 23.73 6.85 -20.81
N SER A 353 23.99 6.03 -21.84
CA SER A 353 23.81 6.40 -23.24
C SER A 353 22.31 6.51 -23.55
N TYR A 354 21.76 7.72 -23.47
CA TYR A 354 20.42 8.04 -23.98
C TYR A 354 20.45 8.01 -25.52
N THR A 355 20.20 6.89 -26.11
CA THR A 355 19.84 6.83 -27.54
C THR A 355 18.33 7.04 -27.69
N HIS A 356 17.91 8.30 -27.79
CA HIS A 356 16.62 8.65 -28.37
C HIS A 356 16.61 8.30 -29.86
N LEU A 357 16.07 7.16 -30.23
CA LEU A 357 15.61 6.92 -31.57
C LEU A 357 14.17 7.46 -31.72
N ARG A 358 14.08 8.68 -32.28
CA ARG A 358 12.86 9.15 -32.94
C ARG A 358 12.81 8.48 -34.33
N ALA A 359 11.74 7.75 -34.62
CA ALA A 359 11.22 7.53 -35.95
C ALA A 359 9.70 7.72 -35.92
#